data_24094802f7cf6c68bb7a754726110a9b
#
_entry.id   24094802f7cf6c68bb7a754726110a9b
#
_cell.length_a   1.000
_cell.length_b   1.000
_cell.length_c   1.000
_cell.angle_alpha   90.00
_cell.angle_beta   90.00
_cell.angle_gamma   90.00
#
_symmetry.space_group_name_H-M   'P 1'
#
loop_
_entity.id
_entity.type
_entity.pdbx_description
1 polymer ?
#
loop_
_entity_poly.entity_id
_entity_poly.type
_entity_poly.pdbx_seq_one_letter_code
_entity_poly.pdbx_strand_id
1 'polypeptide(L)'
;MARPIVPNIIKMMRLAFAVLGVIAPPLAVAWAYKIWFRSPRYKVPKREIAWGEQARQIQIYSQFGRVMTYHWGDGDKPRVFLVHGWSGRGLQLGAFAAPLVEAGYSVTSFDAPGHGQSDGHATSIFQIAEVLRQIVLEAKQPHAIIAHSYGCMVSAYALRNYQLGIHKLVAISSPTTPQYLIEGFVETFQFNSRVTDGFIAELKMEFGEDVLERISADKNLEDWSGKLLVIHDKDDAIVHWQHGEQLAQACRQSKTLYTSSLGHRSILGNPGVISASINFIRGNDND
;
A
#
# COMPACT_ATOMS: atom_id res chain seq x y z
N MET A 1 -17.30 22.50 4.52
CA MET A 1 -15.94 22.02 4.20
C MET A 1 -15.44 22.71 2.94
N ALA A 2 -14.25 23.32 2.96
CA ALA A 2 -13.67 23.94 1.77
C ALA A 2 -13.32 22.84 0.75
N ARG A 3 -13.74 23.01 -0.52
CA ARG A 3 -13.36 22.07 -1.59
C ARG A 3 -11.83 22.05 -1.73
N PRO A 4 -11.18 20.88 -1.82
CA PRO A 4 -9.74 20.80 -2.00
C PRO A 4 -9.33 21.54 -3.28
N ILE A 5 -8.27 22.36 -3.18
CA ILE A 5 -7.73 23.10 -4.33
C ILE A 5 -7.14 22.07 -5.31
N VAL A 6 -7.79 21.90 -6.46
CA VAL A 6 -7.28 21.02 -7.52
C VAL A 6 -6.07 21.69 -8.18
N PRO A 7 -4.89 21.06 -8.21
CA PRO A 7 -3.69 21.60 -8.85
C PRO A 7 -3.95 21.96 -10.33
N ASN A 8 -3.33 23.01 -10.83
CA ASN A 8 -3.52 23.46 -12.22
C ASN A 8 -3.19 22.37 -13.25
N ILE A 9 -2.18 21.55 -12.96
CA ILE A 9 -1.82 20.41 -13.83
C ILE A 9 -2.98 19.42 -13.98
N ILE A 10 -3.69 19.11 -12.90
CA ILE A 10 -4.86 18.23 -12.95
C ILE A 10 -5.99 18.86 -13.76
N LYS A 11 -6.22 20.17 -13.64
CA LYS A 11 -7.22 20.88 -14.45
C LYS A 11 -6.90 20.80 -15.95
N MET A 12 -5.62 21.00 -16.30
CA MET A 12 -5.16 20.86 -17.69
C MET A 12 -5.33 19.42 -18.21
N MET A 13 -5.01 18.43 -17.38
CA MET A 13 -5.20 17.02 -17.75
C MET A 13 -6.68 16.68 -17.94
N ARG A 14 -7.58 17.17 -17.08
CA ARG A 14 -9.04 17.03 -17.25
C ARG A 14 -9.51 17.56 -18.60
N LEU A 15 -9.08 18.75 -18.97
CA LEU A 15 -9.43 19.34 -20.27
C LEU A 15 -8.89 18.49 -21.43
N ALA A 16 -7.64 18.05 -21.34
CA ALA A 16 -7.04 17.19 -22.35
C ALA A 16 -7.79 15.86 -22.48
N PHE A 17 -8.16 15.21 -21.37
CA PHE A 17 -8.97 13.99 -21.38
C PHE A 17 -10.40 14.22 -21.92
N ALA A 18 -11.03 15.35 -21.62
CA ALA A 18 -12.33 15.70 -22.17
C ALA A 18 -12.28 15.81 -23.69
N VAL A 19 -11.25 16.44 -24.25
CA VAL A 19 -11.06 16.56 -25.71
C VAL A 19 -10.66 15.23 -26.31
N LEU A 20 -9.59 14.59 -25.85
CA LEU A 20 -9.07 13.33 -26.41
C LEU A 20 -10.08 12.18 -26.28
N GLY A 21 -10.83 12.13 -25.18
CA GLY A 21 -11.86 11.10 -24.96
C GLY A 21 -13.01 11.14 -25.97
N VAL A 22 -13.16 12.27 -26.71
CA VAL A 22 -14.15 12.42 -27.78
C VAL A 22 -13.52 12.19 -29.15
N ILE A 23 -12.39 12.88 -29.44
CA ILE A 23 -11.80 12.90 -30.78
C ILE A 23 -10.85 11.73 -31.06
N ALA A 24 -10.19 11.20 -30.04
CA ALA A 24 -9.20 10.13 -30.15
C ALA A 24 -9.20 9.23 -28.89
N PRO A 25 -10.30 8.52 -28.57
CA PRO A 25 -10.42 7.71 -27.35
C PRO A 25 -9.26 6.73 -27.13
N PRO A 26 -8.71 6.03 -28.13
CA PRO A 26 -7.58 5.13 -27.91
C PRO A 26 -6.33 5.84 -27.36
N LEU A 27 -6.07 7.08 -27.77
CA LEU A 27 -4.94 7.87 -27.23
C LEU A 27 -5.20 8.29 -25.78
N ALA A 28 -6.44 8.66 -25.44
CA ALA A 28 -6.83 8.95 -24.08
C ALA A 28 -6.67 7.72 -23.16
N VAL A 29 -7.11 6.55 -23.61
CA VAL A 29 -6.95 5.27 -22.90
C VAL A 29 -5.47 4.95 -22.67
N ALA A 30 -4.65 4.98 -23.72
CA ALA A 30 -3.22 4.71 -23.60
C ALA A 30 -2.51 5.70 -22.65
N TRP A 31 -2.96 6.96 -22.61
CA TRP A 31 -2.42 7.95 -21.68
C TRP A 31 -2.89 7.70 -20.25
N ALA A 32 -4.18 7.41 -20.02
CA ALA A 32 -4.72 7.02 -18.72
C ALA A 32 -3.98 5.80 -18.15
N TYR A 33 -3.75 4.78 -18.99
CA TYR A 33 -3.00 3.57 -18.64
C TYR A 33 -1.58 3.90 -18.16
N LYS A 34 -0.83 4.75 -18.88
CA LYS A 34 0.50 5.18 -18.47
C LYS A 34 0.51 5.96 -17.15
N ILE A 35 -0.52 6.77 -16.89
CA ILE A 35 -0.62 7.54 -15.64
C ILE A 35 -0.94 6.62 -14.47
N TRP A 36 -1.80 5.63 -14.65
CA TRP A 36 -2.22 4.69 -13.61
C TRP A 36 -1.05 4.02 -12.88
N PHE A 37 -0.05 3.58 -13.63
CA PHE A 37 1.13 2.91 -13.07
C PHE A 37 2.21 3.88 -12.61
N ARG A 38 2.09 5.17 -12.88
CA ARG A 38 3.12 6.14 -12.56
C ARG A 38 3.04 6.60 -11.11
N SER A 39 4.14 6.45 -10.38
CA SER A 39 4.24 6.88 -8.99
C SER A 39 4.96 8.24 -8.88
N PRO A 40 4.25 9.33 -8.55
CA PRO A 40 4.89 10.60 -8.23
C PRO A 40 5.75 10.50 -6.97
N ARG A 41 6.95 11.08 -7.02
CA ARG A 41 7.82 11.19 -5.85
C ARG A 41 7.66 12.55 -5.18
N TYR A 42 7.56 12.54 -3.86
CA TYR A 42 7.42 13.75 -3.06
C TYR A 42 8.65 13.95 -2.17
N LYS A 43 8.90 15.22 -1.77
CA LYS A 43 9.97 15.57 -0.84
C LYS A 43 9.85 14.76 0.46
N VAL A 44 10.98 14.23 0.92
CA VAL A 44 11.06 13.45 2.17
C VAL A 44 10.93 14.39 3.37
N PRO A 45 9.98 14.17 4.30
CA PRO A 45 9.89 14.93 5.54
C PRO A 45 11.11 14.73 6.44
N LYS A 46 11.49 15.75 7.23
CA LYS A 46 12.65 15.67 8.13
C LYS A 46 12.59 14.48 9.10
N ARG A 47 11.40 14.16 9.63
CA ARG A 47 11.22 13.00 10.53
C ARG A 47 11.57 11.67 9.86
N GLU A 48 11.24 11.52 8.58
CA GLU A 48 11.55 10.30 7.84
C GLU A 48 13.04 10.17 7.53
N ILE A 49 13.73 11.31 7.31
CA ILE A 49 15.20 11.34 7.17
C ILE A 49 15.85 10.82 8.45
N ALA A 50 15.43 11.30 9.63
CA ALA A 50 15.95 10.86 10.91
C ALA A 50 15.77 9.34 11.15
N TRP A 51 14.62 8.76 10.74
CA TRP A 51 14.44 7.31 10.81
C TRP A 51 15.34 6.56 9.83
N GLY A 52 15.60 7.13 8.65
CA GLY A 52 16.51 6.56 7.66
C GLY A 52 17.97 6.58 8.13
N GLU A 53 18.39 7.59 8.89
CA GLU A 53 19.73 7.67 9.49
C GLU A 53 19.96 6.60 10.55
N GLN A 54 18.90 6.14 11.21
CA GLN A 54 18.94 5.06 12.20
C GLN A 54 18.87 3.66 11.56
N ALA A 55 18.56 3.56 10.27
CA ALA A 55 18.44 2.32 9.55
C ALA A 55 19.76 1.92 8.88
N ARG A 56 20.04 0.63 8.85
CA ARG A 56 20.99 0.09 7.88
C ARG A 56 20.31 0.05 6.51
N GLN A 57 20.79 0.88 5.60
CA GLN A 57 20.24 0.99 4.24
C GLN A 57 21.00 0.05 3.31
N ILE A 58 20.26 -0.79 2.59
CA ILE A 58 20.82 -1.77 1.65
C ILE A 58 20.09 -1.65 0.34
N GLN A 59 20.84 -1.62 -0.75
CA GLN A 59 20.29 -1.76 -2.10
C GLN A 59 20.30 -3.24 -2.49
N ILE A 60 19.15 -3.78 -2.79
CA ILE A 60 19.02 -5.12 -3.38
C ILE A 60 18.68 -5.01 -4.87
N TYR A 61 18.97 -6.05 -5.61
CA TYR A 61 18.61 -6.14 -7.03
C TYR A 61 17.41 -7.06 -7.20
N SER A 62 16.39 -6.54 -7.86
CA SER A 62 15.23 -7.30 -8.31
C SER A 62 15.18 -7.33 -9.84
N GLN A 63 14.30 -8.14 -10.41
CA GLN A 63 14.05 -8.10 -11.86
C GLN A 63 13.46 -6.75 -12.35
N PHE A 64 13.05 -5.86 -11.43
CA PHE A 64 12.50 -4.53 -11.73
C PHE A 64 13.49 -3.39 -11.46
N GLY A 65 14.78 -3.71 -11.28
CA GLY A 65 15.85 -2.76 -10.97
C GLY A 65 16.25 -2.78 -9.50
N ARG A 66 17.02 -1.76 -9.09
CA ARG A 66 17.49 -1.62 -7.71
C ARG A 66 16.34 -1.22 -6.80
N VAL A 67 16.27 -1.85 -5.63
CA VAL A 67 15.30 -1.58 -4.59
C VAL A 67 16.04 -1.16 -3.33
N MET A 68 15.67 -0.02 -2.75
CA MET A 68 16.20 0.44 -1.48
C MET A 68 15.45 -0.24 -0.34
N THR A 69 16.18 -0.84 0.59
CA THR A 69 15.66 -1.45 1.81
C THR A 69 16.25 -0.79 3.05
N TYR A 70 15.46 -0.76 4.11
CA TYR A 70 15.79 -0.15 5.40
C TYR A 70 15.63 -1.20 6.49
N HIS A 71 16.65 -1.39 7.32
CA HIS A 71 16.68 -2.44 8.34
C HIS A 71 16.99 -1.85 9.72
N TRP A 72 16.21 -2.22 10.73
CA TRP A 72 16.43 -1.86 12.13
C TRP A 72 16.46 -3.11 13.00
N GLY A 73 17.23 -3.06 14.06
CA GLY A 73 17.38 -4.15 15.02
C GLY A 73 18.27 -5.29 14.55
N ASP A 74 18.31 -6.37 15.37
CA ASP A 74 19.11 -7.56 15.10
C ASP A 74 18.44 -8.47 14.08
N GLY A 75 19.16 -8.79 13.01
CA GLY A 75 18.67 -9.61 11.91
C GLY A 75 18.28 -11.05 12.27
N ASP A 76 18.73 -11.56 13.40
CA ASP A 76 18.41 -12.91 13.89
C ASP A 76 17.10 -12.96 14.69
N LYS A 77 16.49 -11.82 14.99
CA LYS A 77 15.16 -11.74 15.64
C LYS A 77 14.03 -11.94 14.65
N PRO A 78 12.82 -12.35 15.13
CA PRO A 78 11.62 -12.41 14.28
C PRO A 78 11.39 -11.08 13.56
N ARG A 79 11.10 -11.14 12.24
CA ARG A 79 11.12 -9.96 11.40
C ARG A 79 9.72 -9.46 11.05
N VAL A 80 9.51 -8.18 11.28
CA VAL A 80 8.30 -7.46 10.86
C VAL A 80 8.62 -6.63 9.61
N PHE A 81 7.76 -6.73 8.59
CA PHE A 81 7.90 -6.01 7.34
C PHE A 81 6.94 -4.83 7.30
N LEU A 82 7.44 -3.66 6.89
CA LEU A 82 6.65 -2.44 6.74
C LEU A 82 6.43 -2.15 5.25
N VAL A 83 5.16 -2.11 4.82
CA VAL A 83 4.79 -1.96 3.41
C VAL A 83 4.01 -0.67 3.21
N HIS A 84 4.59 0.29 2.50
CA HIS A 84 4.01 1.61 2.26
C HIS A 84 2.93 1.62 1.19
N GLY A 85 2.11 2.68 1.15
CA GLY A 85 1.08 2.92 0.14
C GLY A 85 1.60 3.58 -1.14
N TRP A 86 0.68 3.80 -2.09
CA TRP A 86 0.97 4.46 -3.36
C TRP A 86 1.58 5.86 -3.16
N SER A 87 2.59 6.19 -3.95
CA SER A 87 3.38 7.43 -3.83
C SER A 87 4.04 7.63 -2.46
N GLY A 88 4.08 6.59 -1.63
CA GLY A 88 4.79 6.54 -0.36
C GLY A 88 6.27 6.19 -0.53
N ARG A 89 6.86 5.71 0.54
CA ARG A 89 8.24 5.19 0.62
C ARG A 89 8.42 4.38 1.91
N GLY A 90 9.44 3.56 1.97
CA GLY A 90 9.69 2.69 3.13
C GLY A 90 9.78 3.42 4.45
N LEU A 91 10.40 4.59 4.47
CA LEU A 91 10.54 5.41 5.68
C LEU A 91 9.23 6.03 6.18
N GLN A 92 8.13 5.98 5.41
CA GLN A 92 6.83 6.54 5.84
C GLN A 92 6.26 5.82 7.09
N LEU A 93 6.58 4.53 7.25
CA LEU A 93 6.19 3.75 8.42
C LEU A 93 7.32 3.69 9.48
N GLY A 94 8.35 4.51 9.38
CA GLY A 94 9.51 4.49 10.27
C GLY A 94 9.20 4.70 11.75
N ALA A 95 8.05 5.32 12.09
CA ALA A 95 7.60 5.46 13.47
C ALA A 95 7.39 4.12 14.19
N PHE A 96 7.15 3.03 13.46
CA PHE A 96 6.99 1.69 14.00
C PHE A 96 8.33 1.03 14.32
N ALA A 97 9.45 1.49 13.73
CA ALA A 97 10.72 0.78 13.77
C ALA A 97 11.29 0.66 15.20
N ALA A 98 11.53 1.78 15.89
CA ALA A 98 12.09 1.75 17.22
C ALA A 98 11.22 0.99 18.23
N PRO A 99 9.88 1.21 18.33
CA PRO A 99 9.03 0.44 19.24
C PRO A 99 8.99 -1.08 18.92
N LEU A 100 9.08 -1.48 17.66
CA LEU A 100 9.18 -2.90 17.30
C LEU A 100 10.52 -3.50 17.71
N VAL A 101 11.63 -2.77 17.55
CA VAL A 101 12.96 -3.21 18.00
C VAL A 101 13.00 -3.36 19.52
N GLU A 102 12.47 -2.41 20.27
CA GLU A 102 12.30 -2.48 21.73
C GLU A 102 11.41 -3.66 22.15
N ALA A 103 10.45 -4.02 21.31
CA ALA A 103 9.59 -5.18 21.48
C ALA A 103 10.26 -6.53 21.17
N GLY A 104 11.53 -6.53 20.71
CA GLY A 104 12.32 -7.72 20.44
C GLY A 104 12.24 -8.23 19.00
N TYR A 105 11.77 -7.41 18.06
CA TYR A 105 11.71 -7.75 16.63
C TYR A 105 12.87 -7.11 15.84
N SER A 106 13.19 -7.67 14.69
CA SER A 106 13.87 -6.94 13.62
C SER A 106 12.83 -6.36 12.66
N VAL A 107 13.16 -5.24 12.02
CA VAL A 107 12.24 -4.54 11.12
C VAL A 107 12.88 -4.37 9.76
N THR A 108 12.14 -4.62 8.71
CA THR A 108 12.53 -4.32 7.33
C THR A 108 11.43 -3.54 6.64
N SER A 109 11.81 -2.41 6.04
CA SER A 109 10.97 -1.68 5.10
C SER A 109 11.69 -1.53 3.77
N PHE A 110 10.99 -1.15 2.72
CA PHE A 110 11.58 -0.94 1.40
C PHE A 110 10.83 0.14 0.63
N ASP A 111 11.52 0.76 -0.31
CA ASP A 111 10.88 1.58 -1.33
C ASP A 111 10.45 0.65 -2.48
N ALA A 112 9.17 0.58 -2.78
CA ALA A 112 8.67 -0.22 -3.90
C ALA A 112 9.28 0.25 -5.24
N PRO A 113 9.36 -0.59 -6.29
CA PRO A 113 9.75 -0.15 -7.62
C PRO A 113 9.01 1.14 -8.03
N GLY A 114 9.69 2.09 -8.62
CA GLY A 114 9.13 3.39 -8.97
C GLY A 114 8.96 4.39 -7.83
N HIS A 115 9.18 4.00 -6.57
CA HIS A 115 9.00 4.83 -5.38
C HIS A 115 10.34 5.19 -4.72
N GLY A 116 10.31 6.21 -3.86
CA GLY A 116 11.43 6.61 -3.01
C GLY A 116 12.77 6.66 -3.74
N GLN A 117 13.76 5.89 -3.27
CA GLN A 117 15.10 5.77 -3.84
C GLN A 117 15.27 4.54 -4.76
N SER A 118 14.22 3.73 -4.93
CA SER A 118 14.23 2.59 -5.86
C SER A 118 14.16 3.04 -7.31
N ASP A 119 14.64 2.20 -8.22
CA ASP A 119 14.64 2.48 -9.65
C ASP A 119 13.23 2.49 -10.26
N GLY A 120 13.12 3.06 -11.45
CA GLY A 120 11.87 3.14 -12.20
C GLY A 120 11.03 4.39 -11.89
N HIS A 121 9.91 4.53 -12.59
CA HIS A 121 8.92 5.61 -12.44
C HIS A 121 7.48 5.10 -12.48
N ALA A 122 7.32 3.82 -12.72
CA ALA A 122 6.03 3.13 -12.80
C ALA A 122 6.17 1.75 -12.16
N THR A 123 5.06 1.24 -11.63
CA THR A 123 5.01 -0.08 -11.02
C THR A 123 3.57 -0.59 -10.97
N SER A 124 3.40 -1.89 -10.76
CA SER A 124 2.10 -2.53 -10.52
C SER A 124 2.09 -3.26 -9.17
N ILE A 125 0.91 -3.66 -8.72
CA ILE A 125 0.75 -4.48 -7.51
C ILE A 125 1.56 -5.78 -7.61
N PHE A 126 1.62 -6.39 -8.79
CA PHE A 126 2.34 -7.63 -9.05
C PHE A 126 3.85 -7.46 -8.85
N GLN A 127 4.41 -6.36 -9.36
CA GLN A 127 5.84 -6.05 -9.21
C GLN A 127 6.20 -5.77 -7.76
N ILE A 128 5.35 -5.02 -7.04
CA ILE A 128 5.60 -4.70 -5.63
C ILE A 128 5.48 -5.97 -4.77
N ALA A 129 4.48 -6.80 -5.03
CA ALA A 129 4.28 -8.06 -4.32
C ALA A 129 5.44 -9.06 -4.55
N GLU A 130 5.99 -9.11 -5.76
CA GLU A 130 7.15 -9.95 -6.07
C GLU A 130 8.42 -9.45 -5.34
N VAL A 131 8.63 -8.14 -5.26
CA VAL A 131 9.72 -7.56 -4.46
C VAL A 131 9.51 -7.85 -2.97
N LEU A 132 8.28 -7.72 -2.46
CA LEU A 132 7.97 -8.09 -1.08
C LEU A 132 8.27 -9.57 -0.83
N ARG A 133 7.90 -10.46 -1.76
CA ARG A 133 8.22 -11.90 -1.69
C ARG A 133 9.73 -12.11 -1.58
N GLN A 134 10.52 -11.50 -2.45
CA GLN A 134 11.98 -11.60 -2.42
C GLN A 134 12.54 -11.20 -1.05
N ILE A 135 12.12 -10.04 -0.53
CA ILE A 135 12.59 -9.49 0.75
C ILE A 135 12.18 -10.41 1.93
N VAL A 136 10.98 -10.98 1.90
CA VAL A 136 10.48 -11.86 2.95
C VAL A 136 11.24 -13.20 2.95
N LEU A 137 11.50 -13.78 1.79
CA LEU A 137 12.20 -15.06 1.66
C LEU A 137 13.69 -14.98 2.08
N GLU A 138 14.29 -13.80 2.05
CA GLU A 138 15.65 -13.58 2.56
C GLU A 138 15.71 -13.51 4.10
N ALA A 139 14.56 -13.40 4.78
CA ALA A 139 14.51 -13.31 6.22
C ALA A 139 14.55 -14.70 6.88
N LYS A 140 15.40 -14.87 7.91
CA LYS A 140 15.49 -16.14 8.66
C LYS A 140 14.18 -16.50 9.36
N GLN A 141 13.47 -15.51 9.89
CA GLN A 141 12.25 -15.68 10.69
C GLN A 141 11.20 -14.63 10.29
N PRO A 142 10.53 -14.75 9.13
CA PRO A 142 9.45 -13.86 8.77
C PRO A 142 8.30 -14.01 9.78
N HIS A 143 7.75 -12.90 10.30
CA HIS A 143 6.81 -12.95 11.41
C HIS A 143 5.48 -12.24 11.12
N ALA A 144 5.53 -10.98 10.72
CA ALA A 144 4.34 -10.16 10.49
C ALA A 144 4.56 -9.09 9.41
N ILE A 145 3.46 -8.59 8.86
CA ILE A 145 3.45 -7.41 8.00
C ILE A 145 2.62 -6.31 8.66
N ILE A 146 3.13 -5.07 8.66
CA ILE A 146 2.35 -3.85 8.89
C ILE A 146 2.30 -3.10 7.56
N ALA A 147 1.12 -2.92 7.02
CA ALA A 147 0.91 -2.30 5.72
C ALA A 147 0.01 -1.08 5.81
N HIS A 148 0.23 -0.10 4.93
CA HIS A 148 -0.56 1.11 4.86
C HIS A 148 -1.17 1.30 3.47
N SER A 149 -2.47 1.64 3.42
CA SER A 149 -3.17 2.03 2.20
C SER A 149 -3.01 0.97 1.10
N TYR A 150 -2.56 1.34 -0.10
CA TYR A 150 -2.29 0.41 -1.20
C TYR A 150 -1.34 -0.74 -0.83
N GLY A 151 -0.42 -0.51 0.11
CA GLY A 151 0.46 -1.56 0.64
C GLY A 151 -0.29 -2.72 1.30
N CYS A 152 -1.51 -2.48 1.79
CA CYS A 152 -2.37 -3.55 2.32
C CYS A 152 -2.86 -4.49 1.21
N MET A 153 -3.28 -3.95 0.06
CA MET A 153 -3.66 -4.75 -1.10
C MET A 153 -2.47 -5.56 -1.65
N VAL A 154 -1.29 -4.94 -1.73
CA VAL A 154 -0.03 -5.62 -2.09
C VAL A 154 0.24 -6.78 -1.15
N SER A 155 0.12 -6.54 0.17
CA SER A 155 0.38 -7.55 1.20
C SER A 155 -0.64 -8.68 1.15
N ALA A 156 -1.93 -8.37 1.00
CA ALA A 156 -2.99 -9.37 0.84
C ALA A 156 -2.74 -10.25 -0.40
N TYR A 157 -2.42 -9.63 -1.54
CA TYR A 157 -2.06 -10.35 -2.75
C TYR A 157 -0.84 -11.27 -2.53
N ALA A 158 0.21 -10.77 -1.90
CA ALA A 158 1.42 -11.54 -1.64
C ALA A 158 1.16 -12.73 -0.69
N LEU A 159 0.37 -12.53 0.36
CA LEU A 159 -0.01 -13.59 1.32
C LEU A 159 -0.85 -14.69 0.67
N ARG A 160 -1.72 -14.36 -0.30
CA ARG A 160 -2.53 -15.34 -1.03
C ARG A 160 -1.72 -16.15 -2.03
N ASN A 161 -0.84 -15.46 -2.76
CA ASN A 161 -0.20 -16.05 -3.95
C ASN A 161 1.20 -16.63 -3.69
N TYR A 162 1.79 -16.30 -2.53
CA TYR A 162 3.13 -16.77 -2.16
C TYR A 162 3.13 -17.41 -0.77
N GLN A 163 3.96 -18.44 -0.60
CA GLN A 163 4.15 -19.09 0.71
C GLN A 163 5.17 -18.30 1.54
N LEU A 164 4.73 -17.21 2.14
CA LEU A 164 5.62 -16.28 2.86
C LEU A 164 5.93 -16.68 4.30
N GLY A 165 5.24 -17.69 4.86
CA GLY A 165 5.39 -18.06 6.28
C GLY A 165 4.92 -16.99 7.27
N ILE A 166 4.11 -16.03 6.81
CA ILE A 166 3.59 -14.93 7.63
C ILE A 166 2.12 -15.19 7.95
N HIS A 167 1.77 -15.09 9.24
CA HIS A 167 0.43 -15.37 9.74
C HIS A 167 -0.21 -14.18 10.48
N LYS A 168 0.41 -12.98 10.43
CA LYS A 168 -0.15 -11.77 11.03
C LYS A 168 -0.01 -10.58 10.07
N LEU A 169 -1.12 -9.92 9.81
CA LEU A 169 -1.19 -8.69 9.02
C LEU A 169 -1.86 -7.57 9.82
N VAL A 170 -1.21 -6.44 9.93
CA VAL A 170 -1.81 -5.18 10.38
C VAL A 170 -2.07 -4.33 9.13
N ALA A 171 -3.33 -4.10 8.81
CA ALA A 171 -3.78 -3.31 7.66
C ALA A 171 -4.28 -1.94 8.13
N ILE A 172 -3.53 -0.87 7.80
CA ILE A 172 -3.84 0.50 8.23
C ILE A 172 -4.39 1.29 7.05
N SER A 173 -5.58 1.87 7.18
CA SER A 173 -6.24 2.72 6.16
C SER A 173 -6.30 2.03 4.78
N SER A 174 -6.67 0.74 4.74
CA SER A 174 -6.67 -0.08 3.53
C SER A 174 -7.87 0.21 2.64
N PRO A 175 -7.71 0.45 1.34
CA PRO A 175 -8.77 0.20 0.37
C PRO A 175 -9.02 -1.32 0.28
N THR A 176 -10.26 -1.72 0.01
CA THR A 176 -10.63 -3.14 -0.05
C THR A 176 -10.54 -3.67 -1.47
N THR A 177 -11.04 -2.90 -2.43
CA THR A 177 -11.18 -3.34 -3.83
C THR A 177 -10.43 -2.40 -4.79
N PRO A 178 -9.94 -2.92 -5.92
CA PRO A 178 -9.37 -2.08 -6.98
C PRO A 178 -10.40 -1.16 -7.62
N GLN A 179 -11.68 -1.54 -7.57
CA GLN A 179 -12.77 -0.73 -8.09
C GLN A 179 -12.78 0.67 -7.45
N TYR A 180 -12.63 0.74 -6.13
CA TYR A 180 -12.53 2.02 -5.42
C TYR A 180 -11.37 2.90 -5.92
N LEU A 181 -10.22 2.28 -6.21
CA LEU A 181 -9.06 3.01 -6.74
C LEU A 181 -9.32 3.51 -8.17
N ILE A 182 -10.00 2.70 -9.01
CA ILE A 182 -10.39 3.07 -10.37
C ILE A 182 -11.39 4.22 -10.33
N GLU A 183 -12.41 4.16 -9.48
CA GLU A 183 -13.40 5.23 -9.31
C GLU A 183 -12.73 6.54 -8.90
N GLY A 184 -11.83 6.53 -7.92
CA GLY A 184 -11.06 7.70 -7.52
C GLY A 184 -10.17 8.24 -8.65
N PHE A 185 -9.62 7.38 -9.50
CA PHE A 185 -8.83 7.77 -10.66
C PHE A 185 -9.71 8.42 -11.74
N VAL A 186 -10.85 7.80 -12.06
CA VAL A 186 -11.86 8.33 -12.99
C VAL A 186 -12.36 9.71 -12.54
N GLU A 187 -12.70 9.85 -11.26
CA GLU A 187 -13.14 11.11 -10.67
C GLU A 187 -12.03 12.18 -10.70
N THR A 188 -10.80 11.79 -10.37
CA THR A 188 -9.65 12.71 -10.38
C THR A 188 -9.44 13.34 -11.74
N PHE A 189 -9.54 12.57 -12.82
CA PHE A 189 -9.29 13.04 -14.19
C PHE A 189 -10.54 13.31 -14.99
N GLN A 190 -11.73 13.02 -14.44
CA GLN A 190 -13.05 13.22 -15.06
C GLN A 190 -13.16 12.49 -16.42
N PHE A 191 -12.80 11.21 -16.44
CA PHE A 191 -12.91 10.40 -17.64
C PHE A 191 -14.39 10.23 -18.05
N ASN A 192 -14.66 10.24 -19.35
CA ASN A 192 -15.93 9.77 -19.88
C ASN A 192 -15.97 8.22 -19.91
N SER A 193 -17.17 7.65 -20.15
CA SER A 193 -17.35 6.18 -20.17
C SER A 193 -16.43 5.48 -21.16
N ARG A 194 -16.22 6.05 -22.37
CA ARG A 194 -15.35 5.44 -23.40
C ARG A 194 -13.91 5.29 -22.92
N VAL A 195 -13.37 6.29 -22.21
CA VAL A 195 -12.01 6.23 -21.65
C VAL A 195 -11.98 5.28 -20.47
N THR A 196 -13.00 5.31 -19.60
CA THR A 196 -13.10 4.41 -18.44
C THR A 196 -13.17 2.95 -18.86
N ASP A 197 -14.10 2.63 -19.76
CA ASP A 197 -14.30 1.25 -20.23
C ASP A 197 -13.07 0.73 -20.99
N GLY A 198 -12.48 1.58 -21.85
CA GLY A 198 -11.24 1.26 -22.55
C GLY A 198 -10.07 1.04 -21.61
N PHE A 199 -9.93 1.86 -20.55
CA PHE A 199 -8.89 1.69 -19.54
C PHE A 199 -9.03 0.36 -18.77
N ILE A 200 -10.27 0.00 -18.38
CA ILE A 200 -10.54 -1.28 -17.72
C ILE A 200 -10.25 -2.45 -18.69
N ALA A 201 -10.60 -2.32 -19.96
CA ALA A 201 -10.31 -3.32 -20.98
C ALA A 201 -8.79 -3.52 -21.17
N GLU A 202 -7.99 -2.45 -21.18
CA GLU A 202 -6.52 -2.55 -21.23
C GLU A 202 -5.94 -3.28 -20.01
N LEU A 203 -6.45 -2.99 -18.80
CA LEU A 203 -6.04 -3.72 -17.59
C LEU A 203 -6.33 -5.22 -17.70
N LYS A 204 -7.53 -5.58 -18.20
CA LYS A 204 -7.92 -6.97 -18.41
C LYS A 204 -7.12 -7.66 -19.51
N MET A 205 -6.84 -6.95 -20.60
CA MET A 205 -6.05 -7.48 -21.71
C MET A 205 -4.62 -7.82 -21.28
N GLU A 206 -3.98 -6.96 -20.46
CA GLU A 206 -2.60 -7.17 -20.01
C GLU A 206 -2.48 -8.18 -18.86
N PHE A 207 -3.40 -8.13 -17.89
CA PHE A 207 -3.28 -8.89 -16.65
C PHE A 207 -4.29 -10.05 -16.50
N GLY A 208 -5.19 -10.25 -17.46
CA GLY A 208 -6.26 -11.26 -17.44
C GLY A 208 -7.63 -10.70 -17.06
N GLU A 209 -8.71 -11.35 -17.54
CA GLU A 209 -10.08 -10.91 -17.31
C GLU A 209 -10.47 -10.77 -15.83
N ASP A 210 -9.87 -11.60 -14.98
CA ASP A 210 -10.07 -11.68 -13.54
C ASP A 210 -9.20 -10.72 -12.73
N VAL A 211 -8.42 -9.84 -13.38
CA VAL A 211 -7.40 -9.01 -12.71
C VAL A 211 -7.95 -8.23 -11.53
N LEU A 212 -9.16 -7.66 -11.64
CA LEU A 212 -9.75 -6.85 -10.59
C LEU A 212 -10.13 -7.69 -9.36
N GLU A 213 -10.61 -8.91 -9.56
CA GLU A 213 -10.88 -9.83 -8.48
C GLU A 213 -9.58 -10.32 -7.83
N ARG A 214 -8.61 -10.68 -8.66
CA ARG A 214 -7.31 -11.23 -8.23
C ARG A 214 -6.49 -10.26 -7.38
N ILE A 215 -6.62 -8.94 -7.60
CA ILE A 215 -5.91 -7.93 -6.79
C ILE A 215 -6.78 -7.34 -5.67
N SER A 216 -8.01 -7.80 -5.48
CA SER A 216 -8.90 -7.35 -4.42
C SER A 216 -8.44 -7.87 -3.07
N ALA A 217 -8.32 -6.99 -2.06
CA ALA A 217 -7.77 -7.36 -0.76
C ALA A 217 -8.71 -8.29 0.03
N ASP A 218 -10.03 -8.07 -0.06
CA ASP A 218 -11.04 -8.93 0.55
C ASP A 218 -10.96 -10.35 0.00
N LYS A 219 -10.92 -10.51 -1.33
CA LYS A 219 -10.80 -11.81 -1.99
C LYS A 219 -9.50 -12.54 -1.64
N ASN A 220 -8.42 -11.79 -1.50
CA ASN A 220 -7.13 -12.37 -1.11
C ASN A 220 -7.07 -12.80 0.36
N LEU A 221 -7.88 -12.23 1.24
CA LEU A 221 -7.90 -12.56 2.67
C LEU A 221 -9.06 -13.49 3.08
N GLU A 222 -10.01 -13.78 2.18
CA GLU A 222 -11.20 -14.61 2.46
C GLU A 222 -10.83 -15.99 3.01
N ASP A 223 -9.88 -16.68 2.39
CA ASP A 223 -9.40 -18.01 2.80
C ASP A 223 -8.04 -17.97 3.51
N TRP A 224 -7.53 -16.80 3.81
CA TRP A 224 -6.26 -16.69 4.52
C TRP A 224 -6.42 -17.11 5.98
N SER A 225 -5.61 -18.07 6.42
CA SER A 225 -5.68 -18.66 7.77
C SER A 225 -5.00 -17.85 8.86
N GLY A 226 -4.36 -16.73 8.50
CA GLY A 226 -3.68 -15.86 9.47
C GLY A 226 -4.63 -14.92 10.20
N LYS A 227 -4.05 -14.12 11.10
CA LYS A 227 -4.76 -13.10 11.89
C LYS A 227 -4.62 -11.72 11.29
N LEU A 228 -5.71 -10.98 11.20
CA LEU A 228 -5.79 -9.63 10.66
C LEU A 228 -6.14 -8.62 11.76
N LEU A 229 -5.38 -7.53 11.87
CA LEU A 229 -5.79 -6.33 12.57
C LEU A 229 -6.04 -5.22 11.55
N VAL A 230 -7.26 -4.75 11.46
CA VAL A 230 -7.63 -3.59 10.64
C VAL A 230 -7.65 -2.35 11.53
N ILE A 231 -6.88 -1.35 11.14
CA ILE A 231 -6.87 -0.03 11.81
C ILE A 231 -7.31 1.02 10.81
N HIS A 232 -8.35 1.79 11.15
CA HIS A 232 -8.87 2.83 10.27
C HIS A 232 -9.34 4.05 11.05
N ASP A 233 -9.08 5.23 10.49
CA ASP A 233 -9.60 6.48 11.05
C ASP A 233 -10.93 6.83 10.41
N LYS A 234 -11.94 7.15 11.24
CA LYS A 234 -13.30 7.49 10.76
C LYS A 234 -13.34 8.79 9.95
N ASP A 235 -12.34 9.64 10.13
CA ASP A 235 -12.19 10.91 9.40
C ASP A 235 -11.18 10.81 8.26
N ASP A 236 -10.86 9.59 7.80
CA ASP A 236 -10.01 9.36 6.62
C ASP A 236 -10.73 9.84 5.36
N ALA A 237 -10.27 10.95 4.79
CA ALA A 237 -10.84 11.56 3.59
C ALA A 237 -10.30 10.97 2.28
N ILE A 238 -9.33 10.04 2.35
CA ILE A 238 -8.70 9.43 1.18
C ILE A 238 -9.24 8.02 0.94
N VAL A 239 -9.31 7.21 1.99
CA VAL A 239 -9.94 5.89 1.97
C VAL A 239 -11.00 5.86 3.05
N HIS A 240 -12.26 5.77 2.66
CA HIS A 240 -13.38 5.74 3.62
C HIS A 240 -13.28 4.54 4.55
N TRP A 241 -13.48 4.75 5.85
CA TRP A 241 -13.28 3.74 6.90
C TRP A 241 -14.12 2.47 6.71
N GLN A 242 -15.24 2.54 5.98
CA GLN A 242 -16.05 1.39 5.63
C GLN A 242 -15.29 0.32 4.83
N HIS A 243 -14.23 0.71 4.10
CA HIS A 243 -13.32 -0.25 3.48
C HIS A 243 -12.60 -1.11 4.52
N GLY A 244 -12.21 -0.53 5.65
CA GLY A 244 -11.66 -1.30 6.75
C GLY A 244 -12.66 -2.30 7.33
N GLU A 245 -13.92 -1.91 7.46
CA GLU A 245 -15.00 -2.78 7.92
C GLU A 245 -15.23 -3.95 6.96
N GLN A 246 -15.31 -3.68 5.64
CA GLN A 246 -15.44 -4.71 4.61
C GLN A 246 -14.25 -5.68 4.65
N LEU A 247 -13.04 -5.16 4.80
CA LEU A 247 -11.84 -5.99 4.87
C LEU A 247 -11.84 -6.89 6.11
N ALA A 248 -12.29 -6.37 7.26
CA ALA A 248 -12.40 -7.16 8.48
C ALA A 248 -13.47 -8.27 8.37
N GLN A 249 -14.58 -8.00 7.68
CA GLN A 249 -15.62 -9.00 7.43
C GLN A 249 -15.16 -10.13 6.50
N ALA A 250 -14.27 -9.84 5.57
CA ALA A 250 -13.73 -10.84 4.64
C ALA A 250 -12.78 -11.84 5.31
N CYS A 251 -12.06 -11.45 6.36
CA CYS A 251 -11.08 -12.32 7.02
C CYS A 251 -11.67 -12.96 8.29
N ARG A 252 -11.63 -14.29 8.37
CA ARG A 252 -12.23 -15.07 9.49
C ARG A 252 -11.65 -14.74 10.87
N GLN A 253 -10.35 -14.39 10.92
CA GLN A 253 -9.65 -14.07 12.17
C GLN A 253 -9.24 -12.59 12.17
N SER A 254 -10.23 -11.70 12.19
CA SER A 254 -10.01 -10.26 12.16
C SER A 254 -10.34 -9.59 13.49
N LYS A 255 -9.58 -8.53 13.81
CA LYS A 255 -9.88 -7.53 14.84
C LYS A 255 -9.88 -6.15 14.18
N THR A 256 -10.61 -5.21 14.76
CA THR A 256 -10.69 -3.83 14.27
C THR A 256 -10.32 -2.84 15.36
N LEU A 257 -9.63 -1.78 14.98
CA LEU A 257 -9.38 -0.59 15.77
C LEU A 257 -9.77 0.65 14.97
N TYR A 258 -10.79 1.37 15.40
CA TYR A 258 -11.17 2.63 14.76
C TYR A 258 -10.68 3.81 15.59
N THR A 259 -10.10 4.79 14.92
CA THR A 259 -9.69 6.07 15.47
C THR A 259 -10.52 7.20 14.87
N SER A 260 -10.34 8.42 15.36
CA SER A 260 -10.96 9.63 14.81
C SER A 260 -9.95 10.77 14.84
N SER A 261 -10.12 11.73 13.93
CA SER A 261 -9.31 12.96 13.84
C SER A 261 -7.82 12.77 13.50
N LEU A 262 -7.41 11.59 13.04
CA LEU A 262 -6.05 11.32 12.59
C LEU A 262 -5.92 11.41 11.06
N GLY A 263 -6.92 10.94 10.34
CA GLY A 263 -6.93 10.85 8.88
C GLY A 263 -5.90 9.87 8.32
N HIS A 264 -5.80 9.83 7.00
CA HIS A 264 -5.08 8.80 6.23
C HIS A 264 -3.59 8.64 6.55
N ARG A 265 -2.89 9.71 6.90
CA ARG A 265 -1.42 9.69 7.06
C ARG A 265 -0.95 9.89 8.49
N SER A 266 -1.63 10.75 9.25
CA SER A 266 -1.22 11.03 10.64
C SER A 266 -1.43 9.84 11.55
N ILE A 267 -2.35 8.93 11.20
CA ILE A 267 -2.59 7.64 11.86
C ILE A 267 -1.30 6.81 12.03
N LEU A 268 -0.36 6.89 11.08
CA LEU A 268 0.93 6.16 11.13
C LEU A 268 1.87 6.62 12.24
N GLY A 269 1.71 7.83 12.74
CA GLY A 269 2.51 8.37 13.83
C GLY A 269 1.81 8.35 15.20
N ASN A 270 0.60 7.81 15.27
CA ASN A 270 -0.16 7.80 16.52
C ASN A 270 0.35 6.72 17.47
N PRO A 271 0.74 7.06 18.72
CA PRO A 271 1.30 6.10 19.68
C PRO A 271 0.33 4.95 20.02
N GLY A 272 -0.98 5.21 20.10
CA GLY A 272 -1.99 4.19 20.35
C GLY A 272 -2.09 3.18 19.22
N VAL A 273 -2.02 3.64 17.96
CA VAL A 273 -2.00 2.78 16.78
C VAL A 273 -0.74 1.92 16.74
N ILE A 274 0.43 2.50 17.05
CA ILE A 274 1.69 1.77 17.11
C ILE A 274 1.63 0.70 18.21
N SER A 275 1.20 1.07 19.41
CA SER A 275 1.08 0.14 20.55
C SER A 275 0.11 -1.01 20.25
N ALA A 276 -1.07 -0.73 19.71
CA ALA A 276 -2.05 -1.75 19.33
C ALA A 276 -1.50 -2.71 18.28
N SER A 277 -0.77 -2.20 17.28
CA SER A 277 -0.12 -3.03 16.26
C SER A 277 0.89 -3.98 16.86
N ILE A 278 1.73 -3.50 17.79
CA ILE A 278 2.75 -4.32 18.45
C ILE A 278 2.13 -5.37 19.36
N ASN A 279 1.10 -5.01 20.13
CA ASN A 279 0.38 -5.96 21.00
C ASN A 279 -0.25 -7.09 20.19
N PHE A 280 -0.88 -6.77 19.07
CA PHE A 280 -1.42 -7.76 18.14
C PHE A 280 -0.32 -8.68 17.55
N ILE A 281 0.83 -8.12 17.16
CA ILE A 281 1.96 -8.90 16.62
C ILE A 281 2.56 -9.82 17.70
N ARG A 282 2.62 -9.37 18.95
CA ARG A 282 3.07 -10.21 20.09
C ARG A 282 2.12 -11.36 20.39
N GLY A 283 0.85 -11.24 20.05
CA GLY A 283 -0.20 -12.21 20.41
C GLY A 283 -0.71 -12.02 21.83
N ASN A 284 -0.51 -10.85 22.42
CA ASN A 284 -1.10 -10.45 23.71
C ASN A 284 -2.55 -10.00 23.44
N ASP A 285 -3.43 -10.96 23.19
CA ASP A 285 -4.82 -10.76 22.82
C ASP A 285 -5.75 -10.51 24.04
N ASN A 286 -5.21 -10.07 25.16
CA ASN A 286 -5.96 -9.89 26.42
C ASN A 286 -6.38 -8.44 26.67
N ASP A 287 -6.88 -7.73 25.61
CA ASP A 287 -7.63 -6.47 25.82
C ASP A 287 -8.69 -6.31 24.73
#